data_1ab9160002e7580f0b8eb86a5306b658
#
_entry.id   1ab9160002e7580f0b8eb86a5306b658
#
_cell.length_a   1.000
_cell.length_b   1.000
_cell.length_c   1.000
_cell.angle_alpha   90.00
_cell.angle_beta   90.00
_cell.angle_gamma   90.00
#
_symmetry.space_group_name_H-M   'P 1'
#
loop_
_entity.id
_entity.type
_entity.pdbx_description
1 polymer ?
#
loop_
_entity_poly.entity_id
_entity_poly.type
_entity_poly.pdbx_seq_one_letter_code
_entity_poly.pdbx_strand_id
1 'polypeptide(L)'
;MTENKQFEPKIIGFLCNWCSYAGADLAGVSRIQYPPNIRIIRVMCSGRIDPAFVLEAFKDGADGVLVAGCHLPSDCHYISGNFKALRRITLLKNVIKEFGIEPERLRLEWISASEGDKFASVVRDMTEQIRKMGPNPVKIKEVVD
;
A
#
# COMPACT_ATOMS: atom_id res chain seq x y z
N MET A 1 -17.84 -30.83 1.03
CA MET A 1 -16.60 -30.62 0.33
C MET A 1 -15.96 -29.33 0.81
N THR A 2 -14.82 -29.46 1.38
CA THR A 2 -14.09 -28.32 1.84
C THR A 2 -13.52 -27.58 0.63
N GLU A 3 -14.18 -26.51 0.28
CA GLU A 3 -13.57 -25.60 -0.65
C GLU A 3 -12.34 -25.00 0.03
N ASN A 4 -11.17 -25.31 -0.51
CA ASN A 4 -9.98 -24.57 -0.18
C ASN A 4 -10.17 -23.16 -0.71
N LYS A 5 -10.86 -22.34 0.08
CA LYS A 5 -10.90 -20.91 -0.20
C LYS A 5 -9.47 -20.40 -0.06
N GLN A 6 -8.84 -20.24 -1.19
CA GLN A 6 -7.53 -19.63 -1.24
C GLN A 6 -7.63 -18.24 -0.61
N PHE A 7 -6.71 -17.96 0.31
CA PHE A 7 -6.63 -16.66 0.94
C PHE A 7 -6.42 -15.56 -0.12
N GLU A 8 -7.26 -14.56 -0.10
CA GLU A 8 -7.14 -13.41 -0.98
C GLU A 8 -6.76 -12.17 -0.16
N PRO A 9 -5.56 -11.61 -0.38
CA PRO A 9 -5.11 -10.44 0.36
C PRO A 9 -6.00 -9.23 0.17
N LYS A 10 -6.17 -8.46 1.24
CA LYS A 10 -6.82 -7.15 1.20
C LYS A 10 -5.75 -6.09 1.35
N ILE A 11 -5.56 -5.29 0.33
CA ILE A 11 -4.53 -4.25 0.29
C ILE A 11 -5.20 -2.89 0.27
N ILE A 12 -4.74 -1.99 1.12
CA ILE A 12 -5.15 -0.58 1.10
C ILE A 12 -4.00 0.22 0.51
N GLY A 13 -4.27 1.00 -0.52
CA GLY A 13 -3.28 1.85 -1.16
C GLY A 13 -3.55 3.31 -0.90
N PHE A 14 -2.63 4.01 -0.24
CA PHE A 14 -2.68 5.46 -0.08
C PHE A 14 -1.84 6.08 -1.20
N LEU A 15 -2.48 6.73 -2.16
CA LEU A 15 -1.82 7.23 -3.36
C LEU A 15 -1.90 8.76 -3.43
N CYS A 16 -0.75 9.37 -3.69
CA CYS A 16 -0.66 10.82 -3.87
C CYS A 16 -1.49 11.25 -5.09
N ASN A 17 -2.31 12.29 -4.91
CA ASN A 17 -3.21 12.81 -5.94
C ASN A 17 -2.47 13.24 -7.21
N TRP A 18 -1.27 13.80 -7.07
CA TRP A 18 -0.56 14.48 -8.16
C TRP A 18 0.23 13.54 -9.05
N CYS A 19 0.55 12.34 -8.56
CA CYS A 19 1.39 11.41 -9.32
C CYS A 19 0.86 9.97 -9.25
N SER A 20 0.92 9.34 -8.11
CA SER A 20 0.62 7.89 -8.00
C SER A 20 -0.84 7.57 -8.31
N TYR A 21 -1.78 8.42 -7.87
CA TYR A 21 -3.19 8.24 -8.20
C TYR A 21 -3.41 8.39 -9.71
N ALA A 22 -2.75 9.38 -10.32
CA ALA A 22 -2.82 9.57 -11.76
C ALA A 22 -2.22 8.38 -12.51
N GLY A 23 -1.13 7.78 -11.98
CA GLY A 23 -0.55 6.56 -12.53
C GLY A 23 -1.53 5.38 -12.46
N ALA A 24 -2.23 5.24 -11.33
CA ALA A 24 -3.25 4.21 -11.18
C ALA A 24 -4.41 4.42 -12.16
N ASP A 25 -4.82 5.68 -12.33
CA ASP A 25 -5.86 6.04 -13.28
C ASP A 25 -5.44 5.74 -14.71
N LEU A 26 -4.19 6.03 -15.06
CA LEU A 26 -3.62 5.67 -16.36
C LEU A 26 -3.64 4.17 -16.60
N ALA A 27 -3.31 3.37 -15.59
CA ALA A 27 -3.38 1.91 -15.70
C ALA A 27 -4.81 1.46 -16.02
N GLY A 28 -5.80 2.04 -15.35
CA GLY A 28 -7.21 1.72 -15.61
C GLY A 28 -7.66 2.12 -17.01
N VAL A 29 -7.33 3.35 -17.43
CA VAL A 29 -7.70 3.87 -18.75
C VAL A 29 -7.01 3.09 -19.86
N SER A 30 -5.74 2.72 -19.66
CA SER A 30 -4.96 1.94 -20.62
C SER A 30 -5.28 0.45 -20.57
N ARG A 31 -6.18 0.03 -19.70
CA ARG A 31 -6.59 -1.37 -19.50
C ARG A 31 -5.42 -2.29 -19.15
N ILE A 32 -4.47 -1.76 -18.40
CA ILE A 32 -3.38 -2.58 -17.85
C ILE A 32 -3.93 -3.37 -16.68
N GLN A 33 -3.84 -4.68 -16.78
CA GLN A 33 -4.45 -5.57 -15.79
C GLN A 33 -3.63 -5.63 -14.50
N TYR A 34 -4.31 -5.53 -13.37
CA TYR A 34 -3.73 -5.80 -12.06
C TYR A 34 -4.80 -6.44 -11.16
N PRO A 35 -4.41 -7.18 -10.11
CA PRO A 35 -5.39 -7.84 -9.25
C PRO A 35 -6.34 -6.85 -8.57
N PRO A 36 -7.63 -7.21 -8.39
CA PRO A 36 -8.60 -6.33 -7.74
C PRO A 36 -8.49 -6.31 -6.22
N ASN A 37 -7.38 -6.79 -5.68
CA ASN A 37 -7.15 -6.92 -4.24
C ASN A 37 -6.86 -5.59 -3.56
N ILE A 38 -6.62 -4.54 -4.32
CA ILE A 38 -6.27 -3.22 -3.77
C ILE A 38 -7.48 -2.29 -3.76
N ARG A 39 -7.64 -1.57 -2.66
CA ARG A 39 -8.56 -0.44 -2.54
C ARG A 39 -7.73 0.82 -2.39
N ILE A 40 -8.00 1.79 -3.25
CA ILE A 40 -7.20 3.02 -3.34
C ILE A 40 -7.86 4.13 -2.54
N ILE A 41 -7.07 4.76 -1.68
CA ILE A 41 -7.45 5.98 -0.98
C ILE A 41 -6.55 7.09 -1.52
N ARG A 42 -7.17 8.09 -2.14
CA ARG A 42 -6.45 9.23 -2.68
C ARG A 42 -6.13 10.21 -1.56
N VAL A 43 -4.88 10.62 -1.47
CA VAL A 43 -4.43 11.66 -0.54
C VAL A 43 -3.79 12.78 -1.34
N MET A 44 -3.85 14.01 -0.84
CA MET A 44 -3.30 15.14 -1.57
C MET A 44 -1.78 15.07 -1.71
N CYS A 45 -1.10 14.43 -0.76
CA CYS A 45 0.34 14.23 -0.80
C CYS A 45 0.70 13.04 0.08
N SER A 46 1.73 12.29 -0.30
CA SER A 46 2.22 11.19 0.55
C SER A 46 2.66 11.69 1.93
N GLY A 47 3.10 12.94 2.02
CA GLY A 47 3.44 13.57 3.30
C GLY A 47 2.24 13.79 4.22
N ARG A 48 1.01 13.65 3.72
CA ARG A 48 -0.21 13.74 4.51
C ARG A 48 -0.57 12.42 5.18
N ILE A 49 0.09 11.36 4.83
CA ILE A 49 -0.23 10.04 5.38
C ILE A 49 0.33 9.96 6.79
N ASP A 50 -0.58 10.04 7.75
CA ASP A 50 -0.24 9.87 9.16
C ASP A 50 0.02 8.39 9.43
N PRO A 51 1.05 8.04 10.19
CA PRO A 51 1.24 6.64 10.60
C PRO A 51 0.01 6.01 11.22
N ALA A 52 -0.83 6.81 11.90
CA ALA A 52 -2.09 6.33 12.46
C ALA A 52 -3.03 5.77 11.39
N PHE A 53 -3.04 6.33 10.18
CA PHE A 53 -3.87 5.84 9.08
C PHE A 53 -3.45 4.42 8.68
N VAL A 54 -2.16 4.17 8.62
CA VAL A 54 -1.61 2.86 8.28
C VAL A 54 -1.96 1.83 9.36
N LEU A 55 -1.76 2.20 10.62
CA LEU A 55 -2.10 1.33 11.75
C LEU A 55 -3.59 1.03 11.79
N GLU A 56 -4.42 2.02 11.53
CA GLU A 56 -5.88 1.85 11.46
C GLU A 56 -6.27 0.88 10.35
N ALA A 57 -5.62 0.98 9.19
CA ALA A 57 -5.88 0.07 8.06
C ALA A 57 -5.56 -1.38 8.46
N PHE A 58 -4.43 -1.62 9.11
CA PHE A 58 -4.08 -2.96 9.58
C PHE A 58 -5.05 -3.46 10.65
N LYS A 59 -5.46 -2.60 11.56
CA LYS A 59 -6.43 -2.93 12.60
C LYS A 59 -7.77 -3.32 11.98
N ASP A 60 -8.19 -2.61 10.94
CA ASP A 60 -9.48 -2.86 10.27
C ASP A 60 -9.45 -4.08 9.35
N GLY A 61 -8.34 -4.77 9.26
CA GLY A 61 -8.25 -6.05 8.58
C GLY A 61 -7.47 -6.04 7.27
N ALA A 62 -6.75 -4.98 6.95
CA ALA A 62 -5.89 -4.98 5.77
C ALA A 62 -4.74 -5.96 5.97
N ASP A 63 -4.45 -6.73 4.96
CA ASP A 63 -3.33 -7.67 4.95
C ASP A 63 -2.04 -7.00 4.48
N GLY A 64 -2.16 -5.90 3.77
CA GLY A 64 -1.05 -5.08 3.32
C GLY A 64 -1.46 -3.64 3.12
N VAL A 65 -0.51 -2.73 3.23
CA VAL A 65 -0.71 -1.30 2.98
C VAL A 65 0.37 -0.83 2.03
N LEU A 66 -0.05 -0.23 0.92
CA LEU A 66 0.84 0.40 -0.05
C LEU A 66 0.75 1.91 0.13
N VAL A 67 1.89 2.55 0.27
CA VAL A 67 2.00 4.01 0.24
C VAL A 67 2.76 4.38 -1.00
N ALA A 68 2.17 5.17 -1.88
CA ALA A 68 2.79 5.57 -3.13
C ALA A 68 2.83 7.08 -3.24
N GLY A 69 4.01 7.60 -3.58
CA GLY A 69 4.26 9.02 -3.69
C GLY A 69 5.06 9.40 -4.92
N CYS A 70 5.38 10.68 -5.02
CA CYS A 70 6.16 11.23 -6.12
C CYS A 70 7.63 10.83 -5.99
N HIS A 71 8.29 10.65 -7.14
CA HIS A 71 9.70 10.28 -7.17
C HIS A 71 10.59 11.29 -6.42
N LEU A 72 11.57 10.75 -5.72
CA LEU A 72 12.64 11.56 -5.14
C LEU A 72 13.60 12.00 -6.26
N PRO A 73 14.28 13.12 -6.12
CA PRO A 73 14.22 14.05 -4.99
C PRO A 73 13.21 15.18 -5.15
N SER A 74 12.73 15.50 -6.35
CA SER A 74 12.11 16.79 -6.60
C SER A 74 10.72 16.77 -7.25
N ASP A 75 10.12 15.60 -7.43
CA ASP A 75 8.83 15.50 -8.14
C ASP A 75 7.62 15.80 -7.25
N CYS A 76 7.81 16.01 -5.96
CA CYS A 76 6.71 16.29 -5.05
C CYS A 76 6.09 17.66 -5.33
N HIS A 77 4.76 17.69 -5.53
CA HIS A 77 4.01 18.92 -5.75
C HIS A 77 4.18 19.91 -4.57
N TYR A 78 4.35 19.40 -3.37
CA TYR A 78 4.53 20.18 -2.14
C TYR A 78 5.99 20.21 -1.68
N ILE A 79 6.93 19.94 -2.54
CA ILE A 79 8.39 20.03 -2.38
C ILE A 79 8.98 18.89 -1.55
N SER A 80 8.51 18.65 -0.32
CA SER A 80 9.17 17.70 0.60
C SER A 80 8.26 16.61 1.15
N GLY A 81 7.04 16.47 0.64
CA GLY A 81 6.10 15.46 1.14
C GLY A 81 6.60 14.04 0.99
N ASN A 82 7.24 13.74 -0.15
CA ASN A 82 7.82 12.42 -0.41
C ASN A 82 8.95 12.07 0.58
N PHE A 83 9.79 13.03 0.93
CA PHE A 83 10.83 12.81 1.95
C PHE A 83 10.21 12.54 3.33
N LYS A 84 9.14 13.25 3.66
CA LYS A 84 8.42 13.02 4.92
C LYS A 84 7.82 11.62 4.95
N ALA A 85 7.23 11.19 3.84
CA ALA A 85 6.69 9.84 3.71
C ALA A 85 7.79 8.79 3.89
N LEU A 86 8.93 8.98 3.24
CA LEU A 86 10.05 8.05 3.35
C LEU A 86 10.49 7.87 4.80
N ARG A 87 10.66 8.96 5.53
CA ARG A 87 11.08 8.89 6.94
C ARG A 87 10.04 8.21 7.81
N ARG A 88 8.77 8.58 7.64
CA ARG A 88 7.68 8.03 8.45
C ARG A 88 7.46 6.55 8.20
N ILE A 89 7.46 6.13 6.94
CA ILE A 89 7.22 4.73 6.61
C ILE A 89 8.41 3.86 7.01
N THR A 90 9.63 4.35 6.84
CA THR A 90 10.83 3.62 7.28
C THR A 90 10.79 3.36 8.78
N LEU A 91 10.43 4.38 9.58
CA LEU A 91 10.29 4.23 11.02
C LEU A 91 9.11 3.32 11.37
N LEU A 92 7.99 3.49 10.69
CA LEU A 92 6.77 2.73 10.96
C LEU A 92 6.97 1.23 10.70
N LYS A 93 7.77 0.84 9.71
CA LYS A 93 8.10 -0.56 9.48
C LYS A 93 8.74 -1.22 10.72
N ASN A 94 9.58 -0.48 11.41
CA ASN A 94 10.18 -0.98 12.65
C ASN A 94 9.14 -1.06 13.77
N VAL A 95 8.22 -0.12 13.83
CA VAL A 95 7.17 -0.09 14.86
C VAL A 95 6.18 -1.24 14.67
N ILE A 96 5.70 -1.49 13.46
CA ILE A 96 4.72 -2.56 13.22
C ILE A 96 5.29 -3.94 13.49
N LYS A 97 6.60 -4.10 13.33
CA LYS A 97 7.29 -5.34 13.65
C LYS A 97 7.11 -5.70 15.14
N GLU A 98 7.15 -4.71 16.02
CA GLU A 98 6.93 -4.91 17.44
C GLU A 98 5.50 -5.36 17.77
N PHE A 99 4.54 -5.06 16.91
CA PHE A 99 3.16 -5.52 17.06
C PHE A 99 2.91 -6.88 16.42
N GLY A 100 3.92 -7.50 15.85
CA GLY A 100 3.80 -8.80 15.20
C GLY A 100 3.37 -8.76 13.75
N ILE A 101 3.40 -7.58 13.13
CA ILE A 101 3.09 -7.41 11.70
C ILE A 101 4.40 -7.43 10.92
N GLU A 102 4.51 -8.31 9.93
CA GLU A 102 5.70 -8.38 9.09
C GLU A 102 5.90 -7.04 8.36
N PRO A 103 7.10 -6.44 8.41
CA PRO A 103 7.35 -5.14 7.75
C PRO A 103 7.07 -5.15 6.24
N GLU A 104 7.17 -6.29 5.60
CA GLU A 104 6.92 -6.45 4.15
C GLU A 104 5.46 -6.20 3.79
N ARG A 105 4.55 -6.20 4.76
CA ARG A 105 3.15 -5.87 4.54
C ARG A 105 2.92 -4.38 4.35
N LEU A 106 3.90 -3.56 4.72
CA LEU A 106 3.88 -2.11 4.49
C LEU A 106 4.91 -1.80 3.42
N ARG A 107 4.44 -1.29 2.29
CA ARG A 107 5.31 -1.03 1.14
C ARG A 107 5.23 0.44 0.75
N LEU A 108 6.38 1.04 0.49
CA LEU A 108 6.50 2.40 -0.03
C LEU A 108 7.07 2.35 -1.43
N GLU A 109 6.38 2.97 -2.38
CA GLU A 109 6.81 3.01 -3.77
C GLU A 109 6.71 4.43 -4.32
N TRP A 110 7.56 4.73 -5.28
CA TRP A 110 7.52 6.00 -6.01
C TRP A 110 6.94 5.75 -7.39
N ILE A 111 5.75 6.29 -7.64
CA ILE A 111 5.02 6.07 -8.88
C ILE A 111 4.59 7.41 -9.44
N SER A 112 5.05 7.71 -10.67
CA SER A 112 4.68 8.95 -11.35
C SER A 112 3.38 8.81 -12.11
N ALA A 113 2.85 9.95 -12.59
CA ALA A 113 1.61 9.98 -13.36
C ALA A 113 1.70 9.21 -14.68
N SER A 114 2.90 9.02 -15.22
CA SER A 114 3.13 8.30 -16.48
C SER A 114 3.47 6.82 -16.27
N GLU A 115 3.50 6.35 -15.03
CA GLU A 115 3.94 4.98 -14.70
C GLU A 115 2.78 4.06 -14.33
N GLY A 116 1.75 4.00 -15.18
CA GLY A 116 0.63 3.07 -14.98
C GLY A 116 1.06 1.62 -14.97
N ASP A 117 2.03 1.25 -15.81
CA ASP A 117 2.61 -0.09 -15.86
C ASP A 117 3.36 -0.43 -14.56
N LYS A 118 4.07 0.51 -13.99
CA LYS A 118 4.74 0.33 -12.71
C LYS A 118 3.72 0.12 -11.59
N PHE A 119 2.64 0.90 -11.58
CA PHE A 119 1.57 0.73 -10.61
C PHE A 119 1.02 -0.70 -10.65
N ALA A 120 0.67 -1.18 -11.83
CA ALA A 120 0.13 -2.52 -12.01
C ALA A 120 1.12 -3.59 -11.56
N SER A 121 2.41 -3.42 -11.90
CA SER A 121 3.47 -4.34 -11.50
C SER A 121 3.64 -4.40 -9.98
N VAL A 122 3.60 -3.25 -9.31
CA VAL A 122 3.71 -3.18 -7.85
C VAL A 122 2.53 -3.88 -7.19
N VAL A 123 1.31 -3.66 -7.69
CA VAL A 123 0.12 -4.29 -7.13
C VAL A 123 0.19 -5.82 -7.30
N ARG A 124 0.59 -6.30 -8.47
CA ARG A 124 0.74 -7.74 -8.71
C ARG A 124 1.78 -8.35 -7.77
N ASP A 125 2.94 -7.73 -7.69
CA ASP A 125 4.04 -8.22 -6.87
C ASP A 125 3.67 -8.26 -5.39
N MET A 126 3.07 -7.19 -4.90
CA MET A 126 2.64 -7.10 -3.52
C MET A 126 1.54 -8.12 -3.19
N THR A 127 0.57 -8.29 -4.09
CA THR A 127 -0.49 -9.27 -3.90
C THR A 127 0.06 -10.69 -3.77
N GLU A 128 1.00 -11.06 -4.65
CA GLU A 128 1.64 -12.38 -4.60
C GLU A 128 2.47 -12.57 -3.34
N GLN A 129 3.22 -11.56 -2.95
CA GLN A 129 4.04 -11.62 -1.75
C GLN A 129 3.18 -11.83 -0.50
N ILE A 130 2.09 -11.07 -0.37
CA ILE A 130 1.20 -11.18 0.77
C ILE A 130 0.41 -12.50 0.73
N ARG A 131 0.04 -12.96 -0.46
CA ARG A 131 -0.62 -14.26 -0.59
C ARG A 131 0.23 -15.38 -0.02
N LYS A 132 1.54 -15.35 -0.24
CA LYS A 132 2.48 -16.31 0.32
C LYS A 132 2.67 -16.16 1.83
N MET A 133 2.57 -14.94 2.34
CA MET A 133 2.73 -14.64 3.77
C MET A 133 1.50 -15.07 4.59
N GLY A 134 0.34 -15.10 3.97
CA GLY A 134 -0.93 -15.39 4.65
C GLY A 134 -1.57 -14.17 5.28
N PRO A 135 -2.66 -14.37 6.03
CA PRO A 135 -3.42 -13.27 6.62
C PRO A 135 -2.61 -12.47 7.65
N ASN A 136 -3.01 -11.22 7.82
CA ASN A 136 -2.45 -10.34 8.85
C ASN A 136 -2.67 -10.95 10.26
N PRO A 137 -1.61 -11.17 11.06
CA PRO A 137 -1.73 -11.76 12.38
C PRO A 137 -2.64 -11.00 13.35
N VAL A 138 -2.67 -9.68 13.25
CA VAL A 138 -3.52 -8.84 14.11
C VAL A 138 -5.00 -9.10 13.85
N LYS A 139 -5.35 -9.27 12.58
CA LYS A 139 -6.71 -9.60 12.15
C LYS A 139 -7.19 -10.94 12.72
N ILE A 140 -6.30 -11.92 12.76
CA ILE A 140 -6.61 -13.25 13.31
C ILE A 140 -6.89 -13.14 14.81
N LYS A 141 -6.07 -12.37 15.54
CA LYS A 141 -6.25 -12.19 16.98
C LYS A 141 -7.60 -11.57 17.33
N GLU A 142 -8.04 -10.59 16.54
CA GLU A 142 -9.34 -9.92 16.77
C GLU A 142 -10.50 -10.89 16.57
N VAL A 143 -10.38 -11.83 15.66
CA VAL A 143 -11.44 -12.82 15.41
C VAL A 143 -11.51 -13.87 16.54
N VAL A 144 -10.40 -14.14 17.19
CA VAL A 144 -10.33 -15.16 18.28
C VAL A 144 -10.74 -14.55 19.61
N ASP A 145 -10.53 -13.27 19.82
CA ASP A 145 -10.92 -12.56 21.04
C ASP A 145 -12.38 -12.09 20.95
#